data_0d4a6d6bf6698f2738d5f59514a0ed63
#
_entry.id   0d4a6d6bf6698f2738d5f59514a0ed63
#
_cell.length_a   1.000
_cell.length_b   1.000
_cell.length_c   1.000
_cell.angle_alpha   90.00
_cell.angle_beta   90.00
_cell.angle_gamma   90.00
#
_symmetry.space_group_name_H-M   'P 1'
#
loop_
_entity.id
_entity.type
_entity.pdbx_description
1 polymer ?
#
loop_
_entity_poly.entity_id
_entity_poly.type
_entity_poly.pdbx_seq_one_letter_code
_entity_poly.pdbx_strand_id
1 'polypeptide(L)' 'MKPNYYQIIRDCVETGTRHGVSRAHKHTDDPPYDVIETCVQDAIMLELTTKFEFSLSEEEGGFNGL' A
#
# COMPACT_ATOMS: atom_id res chain seq x y z
N MET A 1 -1.43 -9.99 24.03
CA MET A 1 -0.64 -10.46 22.98
C MET A 1 -0.42 -9.40 21.93
N LYS A 2 0.75 -9.26 21.46
CA LYS A 2 1.01 -8.21 20.52
C LYS A 2 0.81 -8.69 19.13
N PRO A 3 0.28 -7.86 18.26
CA PRO A 3 0.13 -8.23 16.88
C PRO A 3 1.50 -8.37 16.24
N ASN A 4 1.57 -9.18 15.22
CA ASN A 4 2.83 -9.37 14.51
C ASN A 4 2.88 -8.36 13.38
N TYR A 5 3.32 -7.17 13.69
CA TYR A 5 3.36 -6.11 12.71
C TYR A 5 4.30 -6.43 11.55
N TYR A 6 5.38 -7.12 11.83
CA TYR A 6 6.31 -7.47 10.77
C TYR A 6 5.60 -8.32 9.72
N GLN A 7 4.84 -9.30 10.16
CA GLN A 7 4.16 -10.17 9.24
C GLN A 7 3.09 -9.41 8.45
N ILE A 8 2.38 -8.53 9.12
CA ILE A 8 1.35 -7.75 8.46
C ILE A 8 1.97 -6.84 7.41
N ILE A 9 3.04 -6.17 7.75
CA ILE A 9 3.70 -5.28 6.82
C ILE A 9 4.26 -6.06 5.64
N ARG A 10 4.85 -7.21 5.92
CA ARG A 10 5.41 -8.01 4.86
C ARG A 10 4.32 -8.45 3.88
N ASP A 11 3.17 -8.84 4.42
CA ASP A 11 2.06 -9.25 3.56
C ASP A 11 1.58 -8.08 2.71
N CYS A 12 1.56 -6.89 3.27
CA CYS A 12 1.15 -5.72 2.53
C CYS A 12 2.12 -5.42 1.40
N VAL A 13 3.41 -5.54 1.66
CA VAL A 13 4.41 -5.28 0.65
C VAL A 13 4.30 -6.31 -0.47
N GLU A 14 4.14 -7.57 -0.10
CA GLU A 14 4.06 -8.62 -1.09
C GLU A 14 2.82 -8.48 -1.95
N THR A 15 1.68 -8.28 -1.32
CA THR A 15 0.42 -8.13 -2.05
C THR A 15 0.43 -6.86 -2.88
N GLY A 16 0.90 -5.77 -2.30
CA GLY A 16 0.96 -4.50 -3.01
C GLY A 16 1.88 -4.56 -4.21
N THR A 17 3.02 -5.24 -4.06
CA THR A 17 3.95 -5.37 -5.16
C THR A 17 3.29 -6.13 -6.31
N ARG A 18 2.61 -7.22 -5.99
CA ARG A 18 1.94 -8.01 -7.02
C ARG A 18 0.87 -7.20 -7.73
N HIS A 19 0.06 -6.49 -6.97
CA HIS A 19 -1.01 -5.70 -7.56
C HIS A 19 -0.45 -4.53 -8.36
N GLY A 20 0.63 -3.92 -7.88
CA GLY A 20 1.23 -2.79 -8.57
C GLY A 20 1.82 -3.18 -9.90
N VAL A 21 2.53 -4.31 -9.93
CA VAL A 21 3.12 -4.79 -11.16
C VAL A 21 2.02 -5.13 -12.15
N SER A 22 0.97 -5.78 -11.67
CA SER A 22 -0.14 -6.15 -12.53
C SER A 22 -0.81 -4.91 -13.11
N ARG A 23 -0.99 -3.88 -12.28
CA ARG A 23 -1.62 -2.66 -12.73
C ARG A 23 -0.76 -1.95 -13.77
N ALA A 24 0.55 -1.97 -13.60
CA ALA A 24 1.45 -1.32 -14.54
C ALA A 24 1.38 -1.97 -15.90
N HIS A 25 1.09 -3.27 -15.94
CA HIS A 25 1.01 -3.99 -17.19
C HIS A 25 -0.40 -4.03 -17.78
N LYS A 26 -1.32 -3.31 -17.18
CA LYS A 26 -2.69 -3.38 -17.61
C LYS A 26 -2.89 -2.89 -19.04
N HIS A 27 -2.20 -1.84 -19.42
CA HIS A 27 -2.38 -1.26 -20.72
C HIS A 27 -1.19 -1.42 -21.66
N THR A 28 -0.13 -2.02 -21.21
CA THR A 28 1.04 -2.18 -22.05
C THR A 28 1.83 -3.38 -21.55
N ASP A 29 2.48 -4.08 -22.47
CA ASP A 29 3.26 -5.23 -22.10
C ASP A 29 4.63 -4.81 -21.62
N ASP A 30 5.03 -3.58 -21.85
CA ASP A 30 6.36 -3.16 -21.51
C ASP A 30 6.33 -1.78 -20.89
N PRO A 31 5.79 -1.66 -19.68
CA PRO A 31 5.70 -0.35 -19.07
C PRO A 31 7.07 0.18 -18.68
N PRO A 32 7.25 1.49 -18.69
CA PRO A 32 8.51 2.06 -18.26
C PRO A 32 8.73 1.74 -16.79
N TYR A 33 9.98 1.72 -16.40
CA TYR A 33 10.34 1.37 -15.05
C TYR A 33 9.69 2.31 -14.02
N ASP A 34 9.66 3.59 -14.32
CA ASP A 34 9.10 4.55 -13.37
C ASP A 34 7.59 4.33 -13.20
N VAL A 35 6.92 3.85 -14.22
CA VAL A 35 5.49 3.56 -14.09
C VAL A 35 5.31 2.36 -13.17
N ILE A 36 6.14 1.34 -13.34
CA ILE A 36 6.06 0.16 -12.49
C ILE A 36 6.32 0.58 -11.04
N GLU A 37 7.32 1.40 -10.84
CA GLU A 37 7.70 1.82 -9.50
C GLU A 37 6.56 2.58 -8.83
N THR A 38 5.96 3.51 -9.54
CA THR A 38 4.87 4.29 -8.99
C THR A 38 3.67 3.42 -8.67
N CYS A 39 3.32 2.52 -9.57
CA CYS A 39 2.17 1.66 -9.34
C CYS A 39 2.39 0.76 -8.14
N VAL A 40 3.62 0.26 -7.98
CA VAL A 40 3.92 -0.61 -6.86
C VAL A 40 3.84 0.17 -5.55
N GLN A 41 4.42 1.36 -5.53
CA GLN A 41 4.38 2.17 -4.32
C GLN A 41 2.95 2.51 -3.92
N ASP A 42 2.15 2.91 -4.89
CA ASP A 42 0.77 3.25 -4.59
C ASP A 42 0.01 2.04 -4.07
N ALA A 43 0.23 0.89 -4.67
CA ALA A 43 -0.49 -0.31 -4.26
C ALA A 43 -0.06 -0.76 -2.86
N ILE A 44 1.21 -0.63 -2.54
CA ILE A 44 1.69 -1.00 -1.22
C ILE A 44 1.09 -0.07 -0.18
N MET A 45 1.07 1.22 -0.47
CA MET A 45 0.49 2.17 0.47
C MET A 45 -0.99 1.91 0.68
N LEU A 46 -1.68 1.53 -0.38
CA LEU A 46 -3.09 1.23 -0.25
C LEU A 46 -3.29 0.01 0.63
N GLU A 47 -2.45 -1.02 0.47
CA GLU A 47 -2.58 -2.20 1.31
C GLU A 47 -2.28 -1.87 2.76
N LEU A 48 -1.26 -1.06 3.00
CA LEU A 48 -0.93 -0.70 4.37
C LEU A 48 -2.07 0.08 5.01
N THR A 49 -2.64 1.01 4.27
CA THR A 49 -3.73 1.80 4.79
C THR A 49 -4.93 0.92 5.10
N THR A 50 -5.21 -0.04 4.22
CA THR A 50 -6.34 -0.92 4.42
C THR A 50 -6.14 -1.83 5.63
N LYS A 51 -4.95 -2.42 5.75
CA LYS A 51 -4.75 -3.37 6.82
C LYS A 51 -4.67 -2.72 8.18
N PHE A 52 -4.01 -1.59 8.26
CA PHE A 52 -3.91 -0.95 9.54
C PHE A 52 -5.11 -0.04 9.77
N GLU A 53 -5.84 0.25 8.67
CA GLU A 53 -7.03 1.08 8.83
C GLU A 53 -6.68 2.20 9.71
N PHE A 54 -5.64 2.93 9.36
CA PHE A 54 -5.20 4.00 10.18
C PHE A 54 -6.34 4.80 10.62
N SER A 55 -6.38 5.01 11.85
CA SER A 55 -7.45 5.75 12.40
C SER A 55 -7.29 7.15 12.14
N LEU A 56 -6.52 7.57 11.20
CA LEU A 56 -6.47 8.93 10.89
C LEU A 56 -7.81 9.49 10.78
N SER A 57 -8.69 8.78 10.17
CA SER A 57 -10.01 9.34 10.01
C SER A 57 -10.72 9.37 11.31
N GLU A 58 -10.44 8.50 12.21
CA GLU A 58 -11.10 8.55 13.42
C GLU A 58 -10.52 9.47 14.33
N GLU A 59 -9.29 9.64 14.30
CA GLU A 59 -8.75 10.53 15.21
C GLU A 59 -8.72 11.79 14.77
N GLU A 60 -9.07 11.99 13.75
CA GLU A 60 -9.05 13.13 13.25
C GLU A 60 -9.44 13.95 13.98
N GLY A 61 -9.97 13.57 14.50
CA GLY A 61 -10.24 14.36 15.24
C GLY A 61 -9.01 14.61 15.81
N GLY A 62 -8.42 14.07 16.07
CA GLY A 62 -7.35 14.34 16.67
C GLY A 62 -6.29 14.77 15.90
N PHE A 63 -6.00 14.96 15.46
CA PHE A 63 -5.04 15.23 14.89
C PHE A 63 -5.02 16.00 14.07
N ASN A 64 -5.69 16.29 13.98
CA ASN A 64 -5.65 16.83 13.45
C ASN A 64 -5.26 17.51 13.35
N GLY A 65 -5.35 17.62 13.54
CA GLY A 65 -4.93 18.24 13.49
C GLY A 65 -4.17 18.42 13.70
N LEU A 66 -4.07 18.30 14.02
CA LEU A 66 -3.33 18.58 14.13
C LEU A 66 -2.94 18.94 13.84
#